data_147a411286d660a2f6f1270356b76b46
#
_entry.id   147a411286d660a2f6f1270356b76b46
#
_cell.length_a   1.000
_cell.length_b   1.000
_cell.length_c   1.000
_cell.angle_alpha   90.00
_cell.angle_beta   90.00
_cell.angle_gamma   90.00
#
_symmetry.space_group_name_H-M   'P 1'
#
loop_
_entity.id
_entity.type
_entity.pdbx_description
1 polymer ?
#
loop_
_entity_poly.entity_id
_entity_poly.type
_entity_poly.pdbx_seq_one_letter_code
_entity_poly.pdbx_strand_id
1 'polypeptide(L)'
;MKLLEKILVPIDINIDSKEQINTAIKIAKLSDSEIFILYVLPEEGLKGAIKDLVFSSATKALDKIKNVFVKEGITVCEPVIKYGKPVDKILKMAAKEDVNLILTGSGSKKEEKKIKRGYTAEKLMRQSKKPVWVVKSDKANKLKNILCPVDFSEHSKCALKTAILLSKFFNARLTILGVYEEYANYSPRFTMDIETENALRLKQFEREMEEFIKEFDLIGINHNIEIEAGSAHVEILKTIEENNHDLLVMGTHGRSGIKRFVIGSVTEKVTREVPCSFITTKTEVVFNVQCDNEVNEIETHYKIANDLFKNGHYNDAIGQYLICLQINGMHIPSLFKLSETFRIIDDSAKAKYYGDMANDVLTKLWDDGIAKDIKKYYTSGNQ
;
A
#
# COMPACT_ATOMS: atom_id res chain seq x y z
N MET A 1 16.04 -3.90 0.18
CA MET A 1 14.83 -3.34 0.80
C MET A 1 13.65 -4.21 0.46
N LYS A 2 13.00 -4.82 1.45
CA LYS A 2 11.87 -5.76 1.22
C LYS A 2 10.56 -4.99 1.35
N LEU A 3 10.00 -4.56 0.21
CA LEU A 3 8.71 -3.84 0.13
C LEU A 3 7.53 -4.71 0.55
N LEU A 4 7.59 -5.98 0.21
CA LEU A 4 6.62 -7.01 0.46
C LEU A 4 7.39 -8.23 0.96
N GLU A 5 7.54 -8.39 2.27
CA GLU A 5 8.33 -9.51 2.79
C GLU A 5 7.59 -10.83 2.60
N LYS A 6 6.29 -10.85 2.85
CA LYS A 6 5.48 -12.07 2.89
C LYS A 6 4.19 -11.92 2.10
N ILE A 7 3.98 -12.80 1.15
CA ILE A 7 2.77 -12.83 0.32
C ILE A 7 2.02 -14.14 0.53
N LEU A 8 0.77 -14.06 0.93
CA LEU A 8 -0.12 -15.22 1.01
C LEU A 8 -0.83 -15.42 -0.32
N VAL A 9 -0.67 -16.59 -0.90
CA VAL A 9 -1.28 -17.01 -2.16
C VAL A 9 -2.23 -18.18 -1.89
N PRO A 10 -3.50 -17.91 -1.59
CA PRO A 10 -4.51 -18.96 -1.49
C PRO A 10 -4.82 -19.50 -2.88
N ILE A 11 -4.62 -20.79 -3.08
CA ILE A 11 -4.80 -21.48 -4.36
C ILE A 11 -6.05 -22.35 -4.29
N ASP A 12 -6.84 -22.34 -5.35
CA ASP A 12 -7.83 -23.38 -5.62
C ASP A 12 -7.31 -24.27 -6.75
N ILE A 13 -6.96 -25.52 -6.40
CA ILE A 13 -6.39 -26.49 -7.36
C ILE A 13 -7.39 -26.91 -8.45
N ASN A 14 -8.68 -26.61 -8.28
CA ASN A 14 -9.74 -26.93 -9.24
C ASN A 14 -9.97 -25.80 -10.27
N ILE A 15 -9.28 -24.66 -10.10
CA ILE A 15 -9.42 -23.49 -10.98
C ILE A 15 -8.05 -23.17 -11.57
N ASP A 16 -8.02 -22.65 -12.79
CA ASP A 16 -6.80 -22.17 -13.41
C ASP A 16 -6.22 -20.99 -12.61
N SER A 17 -5.11 -21.25 -11.93
CA SER A 17 -4.39 -20.28 -11.09
C SER A 17 -3.16 -19.71 -11.78
N LYS A 18 -2.96 -19.96 -13.08
CA LYS A 18 -1.74 -19.60 -13.81
C LYS A 18 -1.41 -18.11 -13.70
N GLU A 19 -2.38 -17.23 -13.94
CA GLU A 19 -2.15 -15.78 -13.87
C GLU A 19 -1.91 -15.29 -12.44
N GLN A 20 -2.56 -15.90 -11.46
CA GLN A 20 -2.29 -15.65 -10.06
C GLN A 20 -0.85 -16.03 -9.69
N ILE A 21 -0.40 -17.20 -10.10
CA ILE A 21 0.98 -17.67 -9.87
C ILE A 21 1.98 -16.76 -10.59
N ASN A 22 1.74 -16.44 -11.86
CA ASN A 22 2.60 -15.53 -12.64
C ASN A 22 2.71 -14.15 -12.00
N THR A 23 1.61 -13.61 -11.49
CA THR A 23 1.60 -12.32 -10.77
C THR A 23 2.39 -12.41 -9.47
N ALA A 24 2.20 -13.48 -8.69
CA ALA A 24 2.96 -13.72 -7.46
C ALA A 24 4.47 -13.83 -7.74
N ILE A 25 4.87 -14.54 -8.80
CA ILE A 25 6.26 -14.67 -9.24
C ILE A 25 6.86 -13.29 -9.56
N LYS A 26 6.16 -12.48 -10.35
CA LYS A 26 6.65 -11.14 -10.71
C LYS A 26 6.86 -10.26 -9.49
N ILE A 27 5.88 -10.22 -8.60
CA ILE A 27 5.97 -9.44 -7.38
C ILE A 27 7.13 -9.95 -6.52
N ALA A 28 7.20 -11.27 -6.28
CA ALA A 28 8.21 -11.85 -5.42
C ALA A 28 9.64 -11.66 -5.94
N LYS A 29 9.87 -11.76 -7.26
CA LYS A 29 11.18 -11.47 -7.86
C LYS A 29 11.64 -10.04 -7.65
N LEU A 30 10.72 -9.10 -7.73
CA LEU A 30 11.03 -7.69 -7.59
C LEU A 30 11.23 -7.29 -6.12
N SER A 31 10.48 -7.88 -5.19
CA SER A 31 10.50 -7.51 -3.76
C SER A 31 11.29 -8.48 -2.87
N ASP A 32 11.86 -9.54 -3.44
CA ASP A 32 12.50 -10.63 -2.68
C ASP A 32 11.57 -11.20 -1.58
N SER A 33 10.29 -11.37 -1.94
CA SER A 33 9.24 -11.81 -1.02
C SER A 33 9.26 -13.31 -0.81
N GLU A 34 8.89 -13.72 0.41
CA GLU A 34 8.59 -15.10 0.74
C GLU A 34 7.12 -15.42 0.41
N ILE A 35 6.88 -16.55 -0.27
CA ILE A 35 5.55 -16.97 -0.69
C ILE A 35 5.00 -18.02 0.26
N PHE A 36 3.78 -17.78 0.75
CA PHE A 36 2.98 -18.70 1.53
C PHE A 36 1.84 -19.25 0.67
N ILE A 37 1.84 -20.55 0.39
CA ILE A 37 0.79 -21.19 -0.40
C ILE A 37 -0.21 -21.85 0.56
N LEU A 38 -1.49 -21.54 0.40
CA LEU A 38 -2.58 -22.12 1.19
C LEU A 38 -3.64 -22.73 0.28
N TYR A 39 -4.00 -23.97 0.54
CA TYR A 39 -5.19 -24.59 -0.01
C TYR A 39 -6.19 -24.96 1.10
N VAL A 40 -7.46 -24.72 0.89
CA VAL A 40 -8.50 -25.03 1.87
C VAL A 40 -9.47 -26.04 1.29
N LEU A 41 -9.48 -27.21 1.91
CA LEU A 41 -10.43 -28.30 1.63
C LEU A 41 -11.75 -28.09 2.39
N PRO A 42 -12.88 -28.46 1.80
CA PRO A 42 -14.15 -28.50 2.55
C PRO A 42 -14.06 -29.51 3.69
N GLU A 43 -14.68 -29.17 4.84
CA GLU A 43 -14.71 -30.03 6.00
C GLU A 43 -15.77 -31.13 5.89
N GLU A 44 -16.85 -30.84 5.16
CA GLU A 44 -17.97 -31.74 4.97
C GLU A 44 -17.78 -32.70 3.79
N GLY A 45 -18.23 -33.93 3.95
CA GLY A 45 -18.25 -34.93 2.86
C GLY A 45 -16.99 -35.77 2.69
N LEU A 46 -15.89 -35.45 3.36
CA LEU A 46 -14.64 -36.20 3.27
C LEU A 46 -14.43 -37.09 4.52
N LYS A 47 -14.56 -38.39 4.39
CA LYS A 47 -14.36 -39.37 5.49
C LYS A 47 -13.46 -40.53 5.03
N GLY A 48 -12.71 -41.10 6.00
CA GLY A 48 -11.88 -42.31 5.78
C GLY A 48 -10.92 -42.20 4.60
N ALA A 49 -10.76 -43.27 3.85
CA ALA A 49 -9.82 -43.39 2.73
C ALA A 49 -9.97 -42.30 1.65
N ILE A 50 -11.20 -41.76 1.45
CA ILE A 50 -11.45 -40.66 0.49
C ILE A 50 -10.75 -39.40 0.97
N LYS A 51 -10.77 -39.10 2.27
CA LYS A 51 -10.08 -37.94 2.84
C LYS A 51 -8.58 -38.01 2.61
N ASP A 52 -7.99 -39.18 2.83
CA ASP A 52 -6.54 -39.40 2.65
C ASP A 52 -6.14 -39.29 1.18
N LEU A 53 -6.97 -39.82 0.27
CA LEU A 53 -6.74 -39.73 -1.17
C LEU A 53 -6.79 -38.26 -1.67
N VAL A 54 -7.81 -37.51 -1.22
CA VAL A 54 -7.96 -36.09 -1.60
C VAL A 54 -6.81 -35.26 -1.03
N PHE A 55 -6.40 -35.51 0.22
CA PHE A 55 -5.27 -34.85 0.83
C PHE A 55 -3.97 -35.13 0.06
N SER A 56 -3.68 -36.38 -0.22
CA SER A 56 -2.49 -36.78 -0.99
C SER A 56 -2.46 -36.18 -2.39
N SER A 57 -3.63 -36.13 -3.07
CA SER A 57 -3.74 -35.49 -4.38
C SER A 57 -3.52 -33.98 -4.31
N ALA A 58 -4.08 -33.33 -3.30
CA ALA A 58 -3.87 -31.91 -3.07
C ALA A 58 -2.40 -31.58 -2.76
N THR A 59 -1.74 -32.37 -1.91
CA THR A 59 -0.31 -32.21 -1.61
C THR A 59 0.53 -32.28 -2.89
N LYS A 60 0.33 -33.31 -3.73
CA LYS A 60 1.04 -33.43 -5.00
C LYS A 60 0.80 -32.25 -5.95
N ALA A 61 -0.41 -31.69 -5.97
CA ALA A 61 -0.73 -30.53 -6.77
C ALA A 61 -0.02 -29.27 -6.26
N LEU A 62 -0.01 -29.08 -4.94
CA LEU A 62 0.68 -27.94 -4.32
C LEU A 62 2.20 -28.03 -4.44
N ASP A 63 2.78 -29.23 -4.36
CA ASP A 63 4.22 -29.44 -4.61
C ASP A 63 4.62 -29.04 -6.02
N LYS A 64 3.77 -29.35 -7.03
CA LYS A 64 4.01 -28.86 -8.39
C LYS A 64 4.01 -27.35 -8.47
N ILE A 65 3.06 -26.70 -7.79
CA ILE A 65 2.98 -25.23 -7.75
C ILE A 65 4.20 -24.64 -7.02
N LYS A 66 4.58 -25.19 -5.85
CA LYS A 66 5.80 -24.81 -5.12
C LYS A 66 7.03 -24.88 -6.03
N ASN A 67 7.17 -25.98 -6.78
CA ASN A 67 8.29 -26.17 -7.69
C ASN A 67 8.33 -25.14 -8.83
N VAL A 68 7.20 -24.56 -9.25
CA VAL A 68 7.18 -23.45 -10.21
C VAL A 68 7.87 -22.22 -9.62
N PHE A 69 7.54 -21.85 -8.38
CA PHE A 69 8.19 -20.71 -7.70
C PHE A 69 9.67 -20.97 -7.44
N VAL A 70 10.03 -22.18 -6.97
CA VAL A 70 11.44 -22.56 -6.69
C VAL A 70 12.30 -22.49 -7.95
N LYS A 71 11.79 -22.96 -9.09
CA LYS A 71 12.48 -22.86 -10.39
C LYS A 71 12.73 -21.42 -10.82
N GLU A 72 11.90 -20.50 -10.39
CA GLU A 72 12.03 -19.08 -10.63
C GLU A 72 12.93 -18.36 -9.59
N GLY A 73 13.54 -19.10 -8.66
CA GLY A 73 14.45 -18.61 -7.64
C GLY A 73 13.76 -17.92 -6.44
N ILE A 74 12.46 -18.19 -6.23
CA ILE A 74 11.66 -17.55 -5.18
C ILE A 74 11.66 -18.41 -3.93
N THR A 75 11.80 -17.75 -2.76
CA THR A 75 11.66 -18.40 -1.46
C THR A 75 10.19 -18.74 -1.21
N VAL A 76 9.90 -20.01 -0.97
CA VAL A 76 8.54 -20.52 -0.74
C VAL A 76 8.51 -21.35 0.53
N CYS A 77 7.62 -21.02 1.45
CA CYS A 77 7.32 -21.85 2.59
C CYS A 77 6.66 -23.17 2.18
N GLU A 78 6.72 -24.16 3.06
CA GLU A 78 5.98 -25.40 2.84
C GLU A 78 4.48 -25.12 2.63
N PRO A 79 3.88 -25.63 1.52
CA PRO A 79 2.46 -25.42 1.27
C PRO A 79 1.59 -25.99 2.38
N VAL A 80 0.56 -25.23 2.73
CA VAL A 80 -0.32 -25.57 3.84
C VAL A 80 -1.70 -25.97 3.34
N ILE A 81 -2.18 -27.14 3.78
CA ILE A 81 -3.56 -27.58 3.55
C ILE A 81 -4.35 -27.41 4.86
N LYS A 82 -5.50 -26.74 4.81
CA LYS A 82 -6.43 -26.58 5.92
C LYS A 82 -7.81 -27.10 5.55
N TYR A 83 -8.58 -27.51 6.53
CA TYR A 83 -9.99 -27.88 6.36
C TYR A 83 -10.90 -26.77 6.88
N GLY A 84 -12.02 -26.52 6.19
CA GLY A 84 -13.06 -25.59 6.62
C GLY A 84 -13.42 -24.52 5.59
N LYS A 85 -13.88 -23.35 6.09
CA LYS A 85 -14.27 -22.25 5.22
C LYS A 85 -13.04 -21.50 4.70
N PRO A 86 -12.88 -21.31 3.37
CA PRO A 86 -11.68 -20.69 2.80
C PRO A 86 -11.37 -19.31 3.39
N VAL A 87 -12.36 -18.42 3.47
CA VAL A 87 -12.16 -17.05 4.00
C VAL A 87 -11.58 -17.06 5.41
N ASP A 88 -12.15 -17.87 6.31
CA ASP A 88 -11.71 -17.94 7.70
C ASP A 88 -10.27 -18.46 7.82
N LYS A 89 -9.91 -19.46 7.03
CA LYS A 89 -8.56 -20.04 7.05
C LYS A 89 -7.52 -19.13 6.42
N ILE A 90 -7.88 -18.41 5.34
CA ILE A 90 -7.01 -17.42 4.71
C ILE A 90 -6.74 -16.25 5.69
N LEU A 91 -7.78 -15.69 6.29
CA LEU A 91 -7.63 -14.58 7.25
C LEU A 91 -6.83 -14.97 8.49
N LYS A 92 -7.06 -16.19 9.03
CA LYS A 92 -6.28 -16.72 10.17
C LYS A 92 -4.81 -16.90 9.81
N MET A 93 -4.51 -17.42 8.62
CA MET A 93 -3.13 -17.60 8.17
C MET A 93 -2.46 -16.26 7.92
N ALA A 94 -3.16 -15.33 7.26
CA ALA A 94 -2.65 -13.99 7.01
C ALA A 94 -2.27 -13.24 8.29
N ALA A 95 -3.06 -13.40 9.35
CA ALA A 95 -2.78 -12.81 10.64
C ALA A 95 -1.65 -13.55 11.40
N LYS A 96 -1.60 -14.90 11.34
CA LYS A 96 -0.60 -15.71 12.03
C LYS A 96 0.80 -15.48 11.49
N GLU A 97 0.95 -15.48 10.17
CA GLU A 97 2.24 -15.33 9.48
C GLU A 97 2.60 -13.84 9.26
N ASP A 98 1.71 -12.93 9.67
CA ASP A 98 1.84 -11.48 9.50
C ASP A 98 2.19 -11.08 8.06
N VAL A 99 1.43 -11.60 7.09
CA VAL A 99 1.69 -11.33 5.68
C VAL A 99 1.40 -9.87 5.32
N ASN A 100 2.12 -9.35 4.33
CA ASN A 100 1.92 -7.99 3.83
C ASN A 100 0.79 -7.89 2.80
N LEU A 101 0.54 -8.99 2.07
CA LEU A 101 -0.41 -9.04 0.96
C LEU A 101 -1.10 -10.39 0.87
N ILE A 102 -2.40 -10.38 0.58
CA ILE A 102 -3.13 -11.57 0.14
C ILE A 102 -3.36 -11.43 -1.37
N LEU A 103 -2.76 -12.32 -2.16
CA LEU A 103 -2.90 -12.35 -3.60
C LEU A 103 -3.83 -13.49 -4.01
N THR A 104 -5.03 -13.17 -4.46
CA THR A 104 -6.07 -14.15 -4.81
C THR A 104 -6.51 -14.02 -6.26
N GLY A 105 -6.97 -15.09 -6.87
CA GLY A 105 -7.61 -15.06 -8.16
C GLY A 105 -9.05 -14.51 -8.08
N SER A 106 -9.58 -14.06 -9.20
CA SER A 106 -10.96 -13.55 -9.31
C SER A 106 -12.04 -14.63 -9.17
N GLY A 107 -11.67 -15.92 -9.24
CA GLY A 107 -12.59 -17.03 -9.04
C GLY A 107 -13.62 -17.18 -10.15
N SER A 108 -13.27 -16.94 -11.41
CA SER A 108 -14.22 -17.03 -12.53
C SER A 108 -14.54 -18.47 -12.92
N LYS A 109 -15.80 -18.87 -12.80
CA LYS A 109 -16.39 -19.82 -13.73
C LYS A 109 -16.69 -19.06 -15.02
N LYS A 110 -16.23 -19.55 -16.16
CA LYS A 110 -16.64 -19.09 -17.50
C LYS A 110 -18.13 -19.42 -17.70
N GLU A 111 -19.00 -18.52 -17.27
CA GLU A 111 -20.37 -18.47 -17.75
C GLU A 111 -20.51 -17.12 -18.46
N GLU A 112 -20.81 -17.24 -19.75
CA GLU A 112 -21.13 -16.23 -20.75
C GLU A 112 -21.13 -14.75 -20.30
N LYS A 113 -20.11 -14.00 -20.73
CA LYS A 113 -20.02 -12.53 -20.83
C LYS A 113 -20.06 -11.65 -19.58
N LYS A 114 -20.23 -12.17 -18.36
CA LYS A 114 -20.02 -11.37 -17.13
C LYS A 114 -19.14 -12.15 -16.17
N ILE A 115 -17.92 -11.66 -15.96
CA ILE A 115 -16.97 -12.21 -14.96
C ILE A 115 -17.57 -11.88 -13.58
N LYS A 116 -18.29 -12.83 -13.00
CA LYS A 116 -18.74 -12.69 -11.61
C LYS A 116 -17.54 -12.87 -10.69
N ARG A 117 -17.29 -11.85 -9.85
CA ARG A 117 -16.30 -11.91 -8.78
C ARG A 117 -16.57 -13.12 -7.88
N GLY A 118 -15.52 -13.90 -7.58
CA GLY A 118 -15.64 -15.05 -6.69
C GLY A 118 -16.01 -14.64 -5.28
N TYR A 119 -16.90 -15.40 -4.66
CA TYR A 119 -17.38 -15.20 -3.29
C TYR A 119 -16.25 -15.02 -2.25
N THR A 120 -15.16 -15.80 -2.41
CA THR A 120 -13.99 -15.72 -1.54
C THR A 120 -13.27 -14.38 -1.63
N ALA A 121 -12.99 -13.90 -2.85
CA ALA A 121 -12.33 -12.61 -3.07
C ALA A 121 -13.16 -11.45 -2.49
N GLU A 122 -14.47 -11.46 -2.70
CA GLU A 122 -15.38 -10.45 -2.14
C GLU A 122 -15.33 -10.43 -0.62
N LYS A 123 -15.43 -11.59 0.02
CA LYS A 123 -15.37 -11.66 1.48
C LYS A 123 -14.01 -11.29 2.04
N LEU A 124 -12.92 -11.66 1.37
CA LEU A 124 -11.57 -11.24 1.76
C LEU A 124 -11.44 -9.72 1.74
N MET A 125 -11.90 -9.03 0.69
CA MET A 125 -11.89 -7.57 0.63
C MET A 125 -12.69 -6.92 1.76
N ARG A 126 -13.83 -7.50 2.15
CA ARG A 126 -14.64 -6.98 3.27
C ARG A 126 -13.98 -7.19 4.63
N GLN A 127 -13.39 -8.36 4.87
CA GLN A 127 -12.99 -8.82 6.21
C GLN A 127 -11.48 -8.72 6.48
N SER A 128 -10.63 -8.72 5.44
CA SER A 128 -9.19 -8.67 5.63
C SER A 128 -8.75 -7.32 6.20
N LYS A 129 -7.82 -7.37 7.15
CA LYS A 129 -7.07 -6.19 7.58
C LYS A 129 -5.87 -5.92 6.66
N LYS A 130 -5.39 -6.96 6.00
CA LYS A 130 -4.30 -6.87 5.03
C LYS A 130 -4.86 -6.53 3.66
N PRO A 131 -4.09 -5.90 2.77
CA PRO A 131 -4.49 -5.69 1.39
C PRO A 131 -4.85 -6.96 0.69
N VAL A 132 -5.77 -6.82 -0.22
CA VAL A 132 -6.17 -7.93 -1.09
C VAL A 132 -5.97 -7.52 -2.54
N TRP A 133 -5.06 -8.21 -3.20
CA TRP A 133 -4.86 -8.12 -4.63
C TRP A 133 -5.66 -9.21 -5.31
N VAL A 134 -6.63 -8.82 -6.10
CA VAL A 134 -7.45 -9.74 -6.91
C VAL A 134 -6.91 -9.75 -8.33
N VAL A 135 -6.38 -10.88 -8.75
CA VAL A 135 -5.82 -11.08 -10.09
C VAL A 135 -6.90 -11.52 -11.05
N LYS A 136 -7.03 -10.80 -12.18
CA LYS A 136 -7.89 -11.20 -13.30
C LYS A 136 -7.06 -11.81 -14.42
N SER A 137 -7.61 -12.86 -15.05
CA SER A 137 -6.88 -13.77 -15.94
C SER A 137 -6.36 -13.17 -17.24
N ASP A 138 -6.95 -12.09 -17.73
CA ASP A 138 -6.71 -11.69 -19.13
C ASP A 138 -5.69 -10.55 -19.31
N LYS A 139 -5.34 -9.80 -18.26
CA LYS A 139 -4.47 -8.62 -18.33
C LYS A 139 -3.31 -8.57 -17.31
N ALA A 140 -3.16 -9.61 -16.47
CA ALA A 140 -2.20 -9.62 -15.36
C ALA A 140 -0.70 -9.55 -15.79
N ASN A 141 -0.41 -9.64 -17.08
CA ASN A 141 0.95 -9.74 -17.59
C ASN A 141 1.66 -8.38 -17.84
N LYS A 142 0.96 -7.26 -17.72
CA LYS A 142 1.55 -5.94 -17.96
C LYS A 142 1.15 -5.00 -16.82
N LEU A 143 2.03 -4.79 -15.88
CA LEU A 143 1.83 -3.77 -14.84
C LEU A 143 2.53 -2.48 -15.31
N LYS A 144 1.96 -1.81 -16.32
CA LYS A 144 2.49 -0.60 -16.93
C LYS A 144 1.67 0.65 -16.63
N ASN A 145 0.35 0.48 -16.45
CA ASN A 145 -0.58 1.58 -16.25
C ASN A 145 -1.42 1.31 -15.00
N ILE A 146 -1.22 2.11 -13.97
CA ILE A 146 -1.92 2.01 -12.68
C ILE A 146 -2.91 3.17 -12.58
N LEU A 147 -4.16 2.87 -12.21
CA LEU A 147 -5.16 3.87 -11.86
C LEU A 147 -5.36 3.90 -10.35
N CYS A 148 -5.36 5.10 -9.77
CA CYS A 148 -5.71 5.33 -8.38
C CYS A 148 -6.77 6.43 -8.28
N PRO A 149 -8.06 6.07 -8.15
CA PRO A 149 -9.10 7.05 -7.86
C PRO A 149 -8.98 7.53 -6.41
N VAL A 150 -9.16 8.84 -6.21
CA VAL A 150 -9.06 9.48 -4.91
C VAL A 150 -10.32 10.32 -4.63
N ASP A 151 -10.71 10.33 -3.35
CA ASP A 151 -11.82 11.11 -2.83
C ASP A 151 -11.42 11.95 -1.60
N PHE A 152 -10.12 12.13 -1.40
CA PHE A 152 -9.48 12.86 -0.30
C PHE A 152 -9.69 12.27 1.09
N SER A 153 -10.25 11.06 1.20
CA SER A 153 -10.37 10.32 2.45
C SER A 153 -9.04 9.67 2.86
N GLU A 154 -8.90 9.33 4.15
CA GLU A 154 -7.74 8.58 4.65
C GLU A 154 -7.56 7.23 3.95
N HIS A 155 -8.66 6.61 3.49
CA HIS A 155 -8.60 5.38 2.71
C HIS A 155 -8.02 5.61 1.32
N SER A 156 -8.37 6.72 0.67
CA SER A 156 -7.79 7.08 -0.63
C SER A 156 -6.35 7.56 -0.48
N LYS A 157 -5.96 8.19 0.63
CA LYS A 157 -4.55 8.47 0.94
C LYS A 157 -3.73 7.18 1.02
N CYS A 158 -4.23 6.18 1.73
CA CYS A 158 -3.57 4.87 1.81
C CYS A 158 -3.46 4.17 0.44
N ALA A 159 -4.53 4.26 -0.37
CA ALA A 159 -4.53 3.73 -1.73
C ALA A 159 -3.49 4.43 -2.61
N LEU A 160 -3.42 5.77 -2.55
CA LEU A 160 -2.46 6.54 -3.33
C LEU A 160 -1.01 6.25 -2.92
N LYS A 161 -0.71 6.17 -1.62
CA LYS A 161 0.61 5.72 -1.13
C LYS A 161 0.99 4.35 -1.72
N THR A 162 0.05 3.41 -1.71
CA THR A 162 0.25 2.08 -2.31
C THR A 162 0.49 2.16 -3.81
N ALA A 163 -0.31 2.96 -4.54
CA ALA A 163 -0.17 3.12 -5.98
C ALA A 163 1.17 3.77 -6.38
N ILE A 164 1.62 4.77 -5.63
CA ILE A 164 2.93 5.42 -5.77
C ILE A 164 4.06 4.39 -5.65
N LEU A 165 4.02 3.59 -4.59
CA LEU A 165 5.02 2.54 -4.37
C LEU A 165 5.05 1.51 -5.48
N LEU A 166 3.89 1.02 -5.89
CA LEU A 166 3.78 0.07 -7.00
C LEU A 166 4.26 0.68 -8.31
N SER A 167 3.98 1.96 -8.55
CA SER A 167 4.44 2.67 -9.75
C SER A 167 5.96 2.80 -9.79
N LYS A 168 6.59 3.18 -8.68
CA LYS A 168 8.07 3.19 -8.55
C LYS A 168 8.64 1.78 -8.78
N PHE A 169 8.01 0.79 -8.18
CA PHE A 169 8.48 -0.59 -8.16
C PHE A 169 8.39 -1.28 -9.53
N PHE A 170 7.29 -1.08 -10.26
CA PHE A 170 7.07 -1.65 -11.59
C PHE A 170 7.51 -0.73 -12.74
N ASN A 171 8.02 0.47 -12.43
CA ASN A 171 8.25 1.53 -13.41
C ASN A 171 7.00 1.77 -14.27
N ALA A 172 5.84 1.86 -13.61
CA ALA A 172 4.54 1.99 -14.23
C ALA A 172 4.06 3.44 -14.22
N ARG A 173 3.30 3.84 -15.23
CA ARG A 173 2.61 5.12 -15.25
C ARG A 173 1.46 5.11 -14.23
N LEU A 174 1.35 6.16 -13.42
CA LEU A 174 0.30 6.36 -12.44
C LEU A 174 -0.69 7.41 -12.93
N THR A 175 -1.96 7.05 -13.04
CA THR A 175 -3.06 8.01 -13.20
C THR A 175 -3.74 8.19 -11.86
N ILE A 176 -3.79 9.42 -11.37
CA ILE A 176 -4.51 9.81 -10.16
C ILE A 176 -5.80 10.46 -10.61
N LEU A 177 -6.95 9.82 -10.32
CA LEU A 177 -8.24 10.26 -10.81
C LEU A 177 -9.09 10.84 -9.68
N GLY A 178 -9.49 12.11 -9.81
CA GLY A 178 -10.54 12.72 -9.02
C GLY A 178 -11.84 12.76 -9.79
N VAL A 179 -12.96 12.43 -9.12
CA VAL A 179 -14.27 12.53 -9.74
C VAL A 179 -15.17 13.40 -8.88
N TYR A 180 -15.76 14.44 -9.46
CA TYR A 180 -16.72 15.31 -8.80
C TYR A 180 -18.11 15.20 -9.45
N GLU A 181 -19.15 15.42 -8.67
CA GLU A 181 -20.53 15.39 -9.18
C GLU A 181 -20.96 16.82 -9.55
N GLU A 182 -21.46 16.99 -10.77
CA GLU A 182 -22.10 18.22 -11.22
C GLU A 182 -23.55 18.30 -10.79
N TYR A 183 -24.04 19.53 -10.62
CA TYR A 183 -25.48 19.75 -10.48
C TYR A 183 -26.15 19.48 -11.82
N ALA A 184 -27.11 18.54 -11.81
CA ALA A 184 -27.95 18.31 -12.96
C ALA A 184 -29.14 19.31 -12.97
N ASN A 185 -29.64 19.65 -14.14
CA ASN A 185 -30.83 20.46 -14.33
C ASN A 185 -32.09 19.73 -13.84
N TYR A 186 -32.41 19.82 -12.54
CA TYR A 186 -33.54 19.10 -11.95
C TYR A 186 -34.89 19.77 -12.12
N SER A 187 -34.95 21.09 -12.42
CA SER A 187 -36.26 21.75 -12.58
C SER A 187 -36.13 23.15 -13.23
N PRO A 188 -37.05 23.48 -14.19
CA PRO A 188 -37.12 24.82 -14.77
C PRO A 188 -37.57 25.92 -13.77
N ARG A 189 -37.87 25.56 -12.52
CA ARG A 189 -38.34 26.50 -11.48
C ARG A 189 -37.22 27.09 -10.63
N PHE A 190 -36.00 26.60 -10.76
CA PHE A 190 -34.84 27.17 -10.09
C PHE A 190 -34.12 28.15 -11.02
N THR A 191 -34.03 29.42 -10.59
CA THR A 191 -33.26 30.49 -11.27
C THR A 191 -31.76 30.42 -10.99
N MET A 192 -31.23 29.24 -10.69
CA MET A 192 -29.79 29.03 -10.41
C MET A 192 -29.05 28.92 -11.70
N ASP A 193 -27.99 29.68 -11.86
CA ASP A 193 -27.06 29.56 -12.98
C ASP A 193 -26.16 28.34 -12.72
N ILE A 194 -26.64 27.19 -13.22
CA ILE A 194 -26.01 25.87 -13.03
C ILE A 194 -24.62 25.82 -13.64
N GLU A 195 -24.38 26.52 -14.75
CA GLU A 195 -23.07 26.54 -15.41
C GLU A 195 -22.05 27.25 -14.50
N THR A 196 -22.43 28.42 -13.95
CA THR A 196 -21.55 29.14 -13.02
C THR A 196 -21.29 28.32 -11.75
N GLU A 197 -22.30 27.66 -11.18
CA GLU A 197 -22.15 26.82 -9.99
C GLU A 197 -21.26 25.59 -10.26
N ASN A 198 -21.41 24.93 -11.39
CA ASN A 198 -20.56 23.80 -11.77
C ASN A 198 -19.11 24.24 -12.01
N ALA A 199 -18.91 25.43 -12.62
CA ALA A 199 -17.56 26.00 -12.79
C ALA A 199 -16.90 26.33 -11.41
N LEU A 200 -17.67 26.81 -10.45
CA LEU A 200 -17.17 27.03 -9.09
C LEU A 200 -16.82 25.72 -8.37
N ARG A 201 -17.64 24.68 -8.54
CA ARG A 201 -17.37 23.35 -7.99
C ARG A 201 -16.11 22.75 -8.56
N LEU A 202 -15.92 22.83 -9.87
CA LEU A 202 -14.69 22.35 -10.51
C LEU A 202 -13.46 23.04 -9.92
N LYS A 203 -13.47 24.40 -9.84
CA LYS A 203 -12.36 25.17 -9.27
C LYS A 203 -12.10 24.84 -7.80
N GLN A 204 -13.14 24.53 -7.03
CA GLN A 204 -12.97 24.09 -5.65
C GLN A 204 -12.35 22.70 -5.61
N PHE A 205 -12.83 21.76 -6.43
CA PHE A 205 -12.30 20.40 -6.49
C PHE A 205 -10.83 20.36 -6.96
N GLU A 206 -10.47 21.18 -7.97
CA GLU A 206 -9.09 21.36 -8.41
C GLU A 206 -8.18 21.79 -7.27
N ARG A 207 -8.60 22.79 -6.46
CA ARG A 207 -7.84 23.23 -5.29
C ARG A 207 -7.71 22.15 -4.23
N GLU A 208 -8.79 21.42 -3.92
CA GLU A 208 -8.76 20.31 -2.98
C GLU A 208 -7.82 19.19 -3.48
N MET A 209 -7.80 18.92 -4.80
CA MET A 209 -6.88 17.96 -5.41
C MET A 209 -5.43 18.41 -5.30
N GLU A 210 -5.14 19.68 -5.62
CA GLU A 210 -3.78 20.23 -5.48
C GLU A 210 -3.26 20.13 -4.03
N GLU A 211 -4.09 20.51 -3.05
CA GLU A 211 -3.72 20.37 -1.64
C GLU A 211 -3.51 18.92 -1.22
N PHE A 212 -4.37 18.02 -1.68
CA PHE A 212 -4.26 16.60 -1.39
C PHE A 212 -2.96 16.00 -1.97
N ILE A 213 -2.61 16.35 -3.20
CA ILE A 213 -1.41 15.84 -3.88
C ILE A 213 -0.11 16.35 -3.23
N LYS A 214 -0.10 17.54 -2.65
CA LYS A 214 1.08 18.07 -1.93
C LYS A 214 1.52 17.21 -0.75
N GLU A 215 0.64 16.37 -0.21
CA GLU A 215 0.97 15.43 0.85
C GLU A 215 1.85 14.25 0.40
N PHE A 216 2.09 14.10 -0.93
CA PHE A 216 2.75 12.91 -1.49
C PHE A 216 4.01 13.26 -2.28
N ASP A 217 5.05 12.43 -2.12
CA ASP A 217 6.23 12.50 -2.97
C ASP A 217 6.01 11.73 -4.27
N LEU A 218 5.86 12.49 -5.38
CA LEU A 218 5.70 11.97 -6.74
C LEU A 218 7.00 12.06 -7.56
N ILE A 219 8.12 12.41 -6.93
CA ILE A 219 9.41 12.53 -7.63
C ILE A 219 9.82 11.18 -8.22
N GLY A 220 10.23 11.20 -9.48
CA GLY A 220 10.67 10.01 -10.21
C GLY A 220 9.55 9.07 -10.66
N ILE A 221 8.28 9.47 -10.53
CA ILE A 221 7.13 8.71 -11.02
C ILE A 221 6.59 9.36 -12.29
N ASN A 222 6.43 8.57 -13.36
CA ASN A 222 5.65 9.00 -14.51
C ASN A 222 4.16 9.00 -14.13
N HIS A 223 3.59 10.17 -13.86
CA HIS A 223 2.22 10.31 -13.41
C HIS A 223 1.46 11.38 -14.16
N ASN A 224 0.14 11.29 -14.14
CA ASN A 224 -0.80 12.33 -14.53
C ASN A 224 -1.95 12.40 -13.53
N ILE A 225 -2.54 13.59 -13.41
CA ILE A 225 -3.71 13.86 -12.59
C ILE A 225 -4.86 14.15 -13.54
N GLU A 226 -5.97 13.45 -13.37
CA GLU A 226 -7.19 13.59 -14.16
C GLU A 226 -8.33 13.97 -13.23
N ILE A 227 -9.17 14.90 -13.66
CA ILE A 227 -10.37 15.31 -12.94
C ILE A 227 -11.53 15.15 -13.91
N GLU A 228 -12.50 14.32 -13.52
CA GLU A 228 -13.66 14.00 -14.35
C GLU A 228 -14.96 14.41 -13.63
N ALA A 229 -15.94 14.85 -14.42
CA ALA A 229 -17.26 15.18 -13.94
C ALA A 229 -18.19 13.99 -14.12
N GLY A 230 -18.90 13.59 -13.06
CA GLY A 230 -19.88 12.52 -13.18
C GLY A 230 -19.98 11.61 -11.97
N SER A 231 -20.51 10.42 -12.18
CA SER A 231 -20.63 9.40 -11.13
C SER A 231 -19.33 8.63 -10.99
N ALA A 232 -18.71 8.64 -9.80
CA ALA A 232 -17.39 8.08 -9.57
C ALA A 232 -17.21 6.65 -10.10
N HIS A 233 -18.21 5.75 -9.91
CA HIS A 233 -18.07 4.39 -10.39
C HIS A 233 -18.09 4.27 -11.93
N VAL A 234 -18.79 5.17 -12.61
CA VAL A 234 -18.86 5.20 -14.08
C VAL A 234 -17.56 5.73 -14.65
N GLU A 235 -17.11 6.88 -14.16
CA GLU A 235 -15.88 7.52 -14.66
C GLU A 235 -14.63 6.68 -14.37
N ILE A 236 -14.55 6.01 -13.22
CA ILE A 236 -13.45 5.08 -12.93
C ILE A 236 -13.40 3.94 -13.96
N LEU A 237 -14.54 3.30 -14.26
CA LEU A 237 -14.59 2.19 -15.22
C LEU A 237 -14.27 2.67 -16.64
N LYS A 238 -14.81 3.83 -17.04
CA LYS A 238 -14.53 4.47 -18.32
C LYS A 238 -13.04 4.78 -18.48
N THR A 239 -12.41 5.43 -17.49
CA THR A 239 -10.99 5.75 -17.50
C THR A 239 -10.11 4.50 -17.61
N ILE A 240 -10.51 3.38 -16.95
CA ILE A 240 -9.80 2.10 -17.06
C ILE A 240 -9.83 1.57 -18.49
N GLU A 241 -10.97 1.63 -19.16
CA GLU A 241 -11.16 1.11 -20.51
C GLU A 241 -10.45 1.99 -21.56
N GLU A 242 -10.67 3.30 -21.50
CA GLU A 242 -10.11 4.27 -22.46
C GLU A 242 -8.57 4.31 -22.42
N ASN A 243 -7.98 4.30 -21.23
CA ASN A 243 -6.52 4.38 -21.03
C ASN A 243 -5.85 3.00 -20.87
N ASN A 244 -6.60 1.90 -21.02
CA ASN A 244 -6.09 0.53 -20.89
C ASN A 244 -5.28 0.30 -19.60
N HIS A 245 -5.83 0.70 -18.45
CA HIS A 245 -5.18 0.45 -17.18
C HIS A 245 -5.11 -1.05 -16.84
N ASP A 246 -3.95 -1.48 -16.34
CA ASP A 246 -3.65 -2.87 -16.00
C ASP A 246 -4.00 -3.20 -14.54
N LEU A 247 -3.92 -2.19 -13.68
CA LEU A 247 -4.14 -2.29 -12.25
C LEU A 247 -4.91 -1.09 -11.72
N LEU A 248 -5.96 -1.38 -10.95
CA LEU A 248 -6.69 -0.41 -10.15
C LEU A 248 -6.24 -0.53 -8.69
N VAL A 249 -5.90 0.58 -8.05
CA VAL A 249 -5.61 0.65 -6.61
C VAL A 249 -6.59 1.60 -5.95
N MET A 250 -7.43 1.13 -5.03
CA MET A 250 -8.44 1.98 -4.40
C MET A 250 -8.69 1.62 -2.94
N GLY A 251 -9.17 2.60 -2.18
CA GLY A 251 -9.60 2.40 -0.80
C GLY A 251 -10.87 1.55 -0.72
N THR A 252 -11.04 0.83 0.40
CA THR A 252 -12.29 0.07 0.63
C THR A 252 -13.46 0.95 1.05
N HIS A 253 -13.21 2.18 1.53
CA HIS A 253 -14.21 3.15 1.99
C HIS A 253 -13.87 4.52 1.44
N GLY A 254 -14.89 5.38 1.33
CA GLY A 254 -14.73 6.79 1.01
C GLY A 254 -15.08 7.69 2.20
N ARG A 255 -15.32 8.98 1.93
CA ARG A 255 -15.64 10.04 2.92
C ARG A 255 -16.77 9.68 3.90
N SER A 256 -17.74 8.86 3.50
CA SER A 256 -18.90 8.47 4.32
C SER A 256 -18.72 7.19 5.14
N GLY A 257 -17.53 6.60 5.17
CA GLY A 257 -17.26 5.28 5.72
C GLY A 257 -17.34 5.20 7.24
N ILE A 258 -18.52 4.90 7.78
CA ILE A 258 -18.79 4.84 9.24
C ILE A 258 -18.74 3.41 9.81
N LYS A 259 -18.65 2.35 9.02
CA LYS A 259 -18.73 0.96 9.53
C LYS A 259 -17.57 0.07 9.09
N ARG A 260 -16.86 -0.47 10.06
CA ARG A 260 -15.64 -1.31 9.97
C ARG A 260 -15.72 -2.54 9.03
N PHE A 261 -16.90 -2.96 8.58
CA PHE A 261 -17.11 -4.20 7.80
C PHE A 261 -17.94 -4.01 6.53
N VAL A 262 -18.16 -2.75 6.09
CA VAL A 262 -18.95 -2.46 4.90
C VAL A 262 -18.01 -1.85 3.84
N ILE A 263 -17.94 -2.45 2.66
CA ILE A 263 -17.25 -1.83 1.52
C ILE A 263 -18.08 -0.63 1.05
N GLY A 264 -17.42 0.47 0.70
CA GLY A 264 -18.05 1.65 0.13
C GLY A 264 -18.80 1.33 -1.18
N SER A 265 -19.90 2.02 -1.42
CA SER A 265 -20.77 1.76 -2.58
C SER A 265 -20.05 1.88 -3.92
N VAL A 266 -19.13 2.86 -4.04
CA VAL A 266 -18.30 3.02 -5.26
C VAL A 266 -17.35 1.83 -5.41
N THR A 267 -16.61 1.46 -4.36
CA THR A 267 -15.69 0.32 -4.39
C THR A 267 -16.42 -0.98 -4.72
N GLU A 268 -17.60 -1.19 -4.15
CA GLU A 268 -18.40 -2.38 -4.43
C GLU A 268 -18.81 -2.46 -5.89
N LYS A 269 -19.34 -1.37 -6.46
CA LYS A 269 -19.74 -1.31 -7.87
C LYS A 269 -18.56 -1.50 -8.80
N VAL A 270 -17.49 -0.72 -8.61
CA VAL A 270 -16.28 -0.77 -9.44
C VAL A 270 -15.65 -2.16 -9.42
N THR A 271 -15.39 -2.74 -8.24
CA THR A 271 -14.73 -4.05 -8.14
C THR A 271 -15.57 -5.21 -8.72
N ARG A 272 -16.87 -5.02 -8.88
CA ARG A 272 -17.75 -5.99 -9.54
C ARG A 272 -17.56 -6.01 -11.06
N GLU A 273 -17.29 -4.86 -11.67
CA GLU A 273 -17.31 -4.65 -13.12
C GLU A 273 -15.90 -4.41 -13.70
N VAL A 274 -14.92 -3.99 -12.88
CA VAL A 274 -13.56 -3.64 -13.34
C VAL A 274 -12.97 -4.73 -14.25
N PRO A 275 -12.45 -4.37 -15.44
CA PRO A 275 -11.92 -5.35 -16.40
C PRO A 275 -10.45 -5.75 -16.14
N CYS A 276 -9.75 -5.08 -15.25
CA CYS A 276 -8.35 -5.34 -14.91
C CYS A 276 -8.17 -5.91 -13.49
N SER A 277 -6.96 -6.29 -13.14
CA SER A 277 -6.60 -6.64 -11.75
C SER A 277 -6.75 -5.44 -10.84
N PHE A 278 -7.03 -5.67 -9.55
CA PHE A 278 -7.19 -4.57 -8.62
C PHE A 278 -6.70 -4.90 -7.20
N ILE A 279 -6.33 -3.86 -6.48
CA ILE A 279 -5.95 -3.92 -5.06
C ILE A 279 -6.91 -3.06 -4.26
N THR A 280 -7.41 -3.61 -3.15
CA THR A 280 -8.14 -2.82 -2.16
C THR A 280 -7.31 -2.65 -0.90
N THR A 281 -7.24 -1.40 -0.41
CA THR A 281 -6.49 -1.02 0.77
C THR A 281 -7.42 -0.51 1.88
N LYS A 282 -7.00 -0.70 3.13
CA LYS A 282 -7.65 -0.10 4.31
C LYS A 282 -6.70 0.93 4.94
N THR A 283 -7.15 1.63 5.96
CA THR A 283 -6.39 2.72 6.62
C THR A 283 -5.13 2.28 7.35
N GLU A 284 -4.96 0.99 7.62
CA GLU A 284 -3.67 0.51 8.13
C GLU A 284 -2.68 0.48 6.97
N VAL A 285 -1.57 1.19 7.12
CA VAL A 285 -0.50 1.29 6.12
C VAL A 285 -0.04 -0.12 5.76
N VAL A 286 -0.25 -0.44 4.52
CA VAL A 286 -0.15 -1.77 3.99
C VAL A 286 1.28 -2.20 3.76
N PHE A 287 2.14 -1.25 3.56
CA PHE A 287 3.54 -1.47 3.32
C PHE A 287 4.33 -0.69 4.38
N ASN A 288 5.06 -1.39 5.24
CA ASN A 288 6.06 -0.81 6.15
C ASN A 288 7.25 -0.17 5.39
N VAL A 289 7.01 0.25 4.14
CA VAL A 289 8.03 0.86 3.27
C VAL A 289 8.39 2.25 3.72
N GLN A 290 7.46 2.93 4.38
CA GLN A 290 7.73 4.27 4.88
C GLN A 290 8.87 4.25 5.88
N CYS A 291 8.90 3.29 6.83
CA CYS A 291 10.00 3.21 7.80
C CYS A 291 11.35 2.90 7.15
N ASP A 292 11.42 1.97 6.20
CA ASP A 292 12.72 1.60 5.61
C ASP A 292 13.25 2.65 4.63
N ASN A 293 12.36 3.32 3.85
CA ASN A 293 12.79 4.45 3.01
C ASN A 293 13.15 5.65 3.86
N GLU A 294 12.32 6.00 4.82
CA GLU A 294 12.59 7.10 5.75
C GLU A 294 13.86 6.82 6.55
N VAL A 295 14.08 5.58 7.01
CA VAL A 295 15.31 5.19 7.69
C VAL A 295 16.52 5.28 6.76
N ASN A 296 16.45 4.75 5.53
CA ASN A 296 17.55 4.84 4.57
C ASN A 296 17.82 6.28 4.10
N GLU A 297 16.77 7.09 3.90
CA GLU A 297 16.90 8.51 3.60
C GLU A 297 17.53 9.26 4.80
N ILE A 298 17.08 9.00 6.01
CA ILE A 298 17.64 9.55 7.24
C ILE A 298 19.10 9.13 7.37
N GLU A 299 19.43 7.85 7.19
CA GLU A 299 20.83 7.36 7.26
C GLU A 299 21.72 8.03 6.20
N THR A 300 21.19 8.20 4.98
CA THR A 300 21.92 8.85 3.88
C THR A 300 22.20 10.31 4.20
N HIS A 301 21.17 11.08 4.57
CA HIS A 301 21.31 12.49 4.93
C HIS A 301 22.14 12.68 6.20
N TYR A 302 21.98 11.80 7.19
CA TYR A 302 22.76 11.82 8.41
C TYR A 302 24.25 11.54 8.18
N LYS A 303 24.57 10.61 7.27
CA LYS A 303 25.96 10.34 6.87
C LYS A 303 26.57 11.53 6.14
N ILE A 304 25.87 12.10 5.16
CA ILE A 304 26.31 13.32 4.46
C ILE A 304 26.52 14.46 5.46
N ALA A 305 25.59 14.66 6.38
CA ALA A 305 25.69 15.68 7.41
C ALA A 305 26.93 15.51 8.31
N ASN A 306 27.21 14.28 8.73
CA ASN A 306 28.40 13.98 9.54
C ASN A 306 29.71 14.22 8.78
N ASP A 307 29.75 13.91 7.49
CA ASP A 307 30.92 14.15 6.65
C ASP A 307 31.16 15.67 6.45
N LEU A 308 30.08 16.44 6.21
CA LEU A 308 30.13 17.89 6.14
C LEU A 308 30.57 18.50 7.47
N PHE A 309 30.04 18.02 8.59
CA PHE A 309 30.42 18.46 9.93
C PHE A 309 31.91 18.23 10.22
N LYS A 310 32.44 17.04 9.92
CA LYS A 310 33.86 16.72 10.08
C LYS A 310 34.78 17.60 9.25
N ASN A 311 34.31 18.03 8.07
CA ASN A 311 35.04 18.90 7.15
C ASN A 311 34.87 20.39 7.46
N GLY A 312 34.17 20.76 8.54
CA GLY A 312 33.96 22.15 8.97
C GLY A 312 32.87 22.91 8.20
N HIS A 313 32.10 22.24 7.30
CA HIS A 313 31.01 22.82 6.56
C HIS A 313 29.73 22.84 7.39
N TYR A 314 29.72 23.58 8.49
CA TYR A 314 28.66 23.52 9.51
C TYR A 314 27.26 23.94 9.01
N ASN A 315 27.17 24.96 8.15
CA ASN A 315 25.88 25.41 7.61
C ASN A 315 25.25 24.36 6.70
N ASP A 316 26.04 23.69 5.88
CA ASP A 316 25.57 22.62 5.00
C ASP A 316 25.18 21.37 5.82
N ALA A 317 25.95 21.06 6.86
CA ALA A 317 25.63 19.98 7.80
C ALA A 317 24.30 20.22 8.50
N ILE A 318 24.03 21.45 8.96
CA ILE A 318 22.74 21.85 9.54
C ILE A 318 21.59 21.56 8.57
N GLY A 319 21.74 21.94 7.28
CA GLY A 319 20.74 21.67 6.26
C GLY A 319 20.39 20.18 6.16
N GLN A 320 21.39 19.31 6.14
CA GLN A 320 21.20 17.86 6.06
C GLN A 320 20.62 17.26 7.35
N TYR A 321 21.02 17.71 8.53
CA TYR A 321 20.39 17.28 9.79
C TYR A 321 18.92 17.71 9.89
N LEU A 322 18.58 18.91 9.37
CA LEU A 322 17.20 19.38 9.33
C LEU A 322 16.32 18.53 8.39
N ILE A 323 16.87 18.06 7.26
CA ILE A 323 16.16 17.09 6.39
C ILE A 323 15.87 15.81 7.16
N CYS A 324 16.83 15.28 7.94
CA CYS A 324 16.55 14.12 8.80
C CYS A 324 15.38 14.38 9.77
N LEU A 325 15.27 15.59 10.31
CA LEU A 325 14.16 15.96 11.21
C LEU A 325 12.83 16.20 10.47
N GLN A 326 12.86 16.61 9.20
CA GLN A 326 11.66 16.69 8.36
C GLN A 326 11.09 15.30 8.07
N ILE A 327 11.97 14.30 7.88
CA ILE A 327 11.58 12.91 7.67
C ILE A 327 11.07 12.29 8.98
N ASN A 328 11.83 12.47 10.08
CA ASN A 328 11.47 12.00 11.41
C ASN A 328 11.82 13.04 12.48
N GLY A 329 10.85 13.79 12.93
CA GLY A 329 11.01 14.85 13.94
C GLY A 329 11.55 14.38 15.29
N MET A 330 11.57 13.06 15.54
CA MET A 330 12.12 12.43 16.76
C MET A 330 13.49 11.78 16.55
N HIS A 331 14.19 12.09 15.45
CA HIS A 331 15.51 11.51 15.17
C HIS A 331 16.58 12.09 16.14
N ILE A 332 16.76 11.43 17.27
CA ILE A 332 17.64 11.84 18.38
C ILE A 332 19.07 12.16 17.94
N PRO A 333 19.74 11.33 17.08
CA PRO A 333 21.10 11.65 16.62
C PRO A 333 21.19 13.03 15.95
N SER A 334 20.23 13.37 15.07
CA SER A 334 20.22 14.69 14.39
C SER A 334 19.94 15.83 15.35
N LEU A 335 19.06 15.65 16.35
CA LEU A 335 18.81 16.65 17.37
C LEU A 335 20.07 17.01 18.18
N PHE A 336 20.81 16.00 18.63
CA PHE A 336 22.07 16.24 19.35
C PHE A 336 23.15 16.86 18.45
N LYS A 337 23.26 16.40 17.21
CA LYS A 337 24.22 16.96 16.25
C LYS A 337 23.89 18.40 15.87
N LEU A 338 22.62 18.77 15.74
CA LEU A 338 22.20 20.16 15.57
C LEU A 338 22.57 21.00 16.79
N SER A 339 22.29 20.53 18.00
CA SER A 339 22.67 21.21 19.23
C SER A 339 24.17 21.44 19.30
N GLU A 340 24.98 20.44 18.95
CA GLU A 340 26.45 20.52 18.89
C GLU A 340 26.91 21.53 17.82
N THR A 341 26.36 21.43 16.60
CA THR A 341 26.72 22.29 15.47
C THR A 341 26.41 23.74 15.75
N PHE A 342 25.22 24.06 16.30
CA PHE A 342 24.83 25.41 16.66
C PHE A 342 25.68 25.97 17.78
N ARG A 343 26.20 25.14 18.70
CA ARG A 343 27.14 25.58 19.73
C ARG A 343 28.50 25.99 19.12
N ILE A 344 28.95 25.26 18.09
CA ILE A 344 30.22 25.56 17.40
C ILE A 344 30.14 26.89 16.64
N ILE A 345 28.98 27.21 16.06
CA ILE A 345 28.78 28.47 15.33
C ILE A 345 28.21 29.60 16.21
N ASP A 346 28.34 29.48 17.53
CA ASP A 346 27.94 30.46 18.56
C ASP A 346 26.42 30.83 18.58
N ASP A 347 25.54 30.01 18.01
CA ASP A 347 24.07 30.16 18.14
C ASP A 347 23.56 29.41 19.39
N SER A 348 23.82 29.98 20.56
CA SER A 348 23.47 29.37 21.86
C SER A 348 21.94 29.14 22.01
N ALA A 349 21.10 29.95 21.37
CA ALA A 349 19.65 29.83 21.46
C ALA A 349 19.16 28.55 20.74
N LYS A 350 19.63 28.32 19.51
CA LYS A 350 19.28 27.11 18.76
C LYS A 350 19.98 25.88 19.33
N ALA A 351 21.21 26.00 19.81
CA ALA A 351 21.91 24.90 20.48
C ALA A 351 21.08 24.38 21.67
N LYS A 352 20.58 25.29 22.51
CA LYS A 352 19.71 24.95 23.63
C LYS A 352 18.40 24.34 23.16
N TYR A 353 17.71 24.94 22.17
CA TYR A 353 16.43 24.47 21.64
C TYR A 353 16.49 23.00 21.18
N TYR A 354 17.46 22.65 20.34
CA TYR A 354 17.61 21.28 19.86
C TYR A 354 18.07 20.29 20.94
N GLY A 355 18.87 20.74 21.88
CA GLY A 355 19.28 19.96 23.04
C GLY A 355 18.13 19.63 23.98
N ASP A 356 17.26 20.60 24.27
CA ASP A 356 16.05 20.42 25.08
C ASP A 356 15.08 19.46 24.36
N MET A 357 14.88 19.64 23.05
CA MET A 357 14.05 18.77 22.24
C MET A 357 14.54 17.32 22.23
N ALA A 358 15.86 17.08 22.13
CA ALA A 358 16.44 15.76 22.23
C ALA A 358 16.19 15.10 23.60
N ASN A 359 16.32 15.87 24.68
CA ASN A 359 16.05 15.40 26.05
C ASN A 359 14.55 15.05 26.24
N ASP A 360 13.64 15.88 25.71
CA ASP A 360 12.20 15.64 25.79
C ASP A 360 11.79 14.35 25.08
N VAL A 361 12.37 14.09 23.90
CA VAL A 361 12.13 12.84 23.17
C VAL A 361 12.66 11.65 23.97
N LEU A 362 13.87 11.74 24.54
CA LEU A 362 14.44 10.67 25.35
C LEU A 362 13.57 10.32 26.56
N THR A 363 13.14 11.34 27.31
CA THR A 363 12.35 11.10 28.55
C THR A 363 10.94 10.58 28.28
N LYS A 364 10.40 10.82 27.07
CA LYS A 364 9.09 10.29 26.65
C LYS A 364 9.12 8.87 26.12
N LEU A 365 10.25 8.42 25.55
CA LEU A 365 10.35 7.12 24.89
C LEU A 365 11.04 6.05 25.72
N TRP A 366 11.89 6.42 26.67
CA TRP A 366 12.66 5.48 27.50
C TRP A 366 12.59 5.84 28.99
N ASP A 367 12.83 4.83 29.83
CA ASP A 367 13.00 5.07 31.26
C ASP A 367 14.28 5.88 31.55
N ASP A 368 14.36 6.48 32.75
CA ASP A 368 15.42 7.40 33.14
C ASP A 368 16.84 6.78 33.05
N GLY A 369 16.97 5.47 33.19
CA GLY A 369 18.25 4.77 33.11
C GLY A 369 18.78 4.74 31.69
N ILE A 370 17.96 4.26 30.75
CA ILE A 370 18.30 4.16 29.33
C ILE A 370 18.47 5.55 28.71
N ALA A 371 17.62 6.52 29.08
CA ALA A 371 17.72 7.90 28.61
C ALA A 371 19.07 8.54 29.01
N LYS A 372 19.58 8.28 30.21
CA LYS A 372 20.89 8.76 30.67
C LYS A 372 22.05 8.15 29.87
N ASP A 373 21.99 6.87 29.57
CA ASP A 373 23.03 6.18 28.82
C ASP A 373 23.09 6.67 27.37
N ILE A 374 21.95 6.83 26.71
CA ILE A 374 21.86 7.40 25.36
C ILE A 374 22.40 8.84 25.36
N LYS A 375 21.99 9.66 26.32
CA LYS A 375 22.46 11.03 26.44
C LYS A 375 23.98 11.10 26.62
N LYS A 376 24.56 10.26 27.48
CA LYS A 376 25.98 10.17 27.70
C LYS A 376 26.73 9.83 26.42
N TYR A 377 26.23 8.91 25.61
CA TYR A 377 26.82 8.53 24.32
C TYR A 377 26.96 9.71 23.36
N TYR A 378 25.92 10.57 23.24
CA TYR A 378 25.93 11.70 22.32
C TYR A 378 26.59 12.98 22.90
N THR A 379 26.73 13.10 24.23
CA THR A 379 27.33 14.29 24.87
C THR A 379 28.77 14.12 25.30
N SER A 380 29.21 12.88 25.53
CA SER A 380 30.63 12.58 25.79
C SER A 380 31.34 12.31 24.48
N GLY A 381 31.71 13.35 23.73
CA GLY A 381 32.33 13.25 22.40
C GLY A 381 33.20 11.99 22.24
N ASN A 382 32.75 11.05 21.39
CA ASN A 382 33.63 9.98 20.95
C ASN A 382 34.76 10.57 20.11
N GLN A 383 35.93 10.53 20.65
CA GLN A 383 37.22 10.74 19.98
C GLN A 383 37.43 9.74 18.86
#